data_7f619fc78b87c6d8b1bff28c87d41641
#
_entry.id   7f619fc78b87c6d8b1bff28c87d41641
#
_cell.length_a   1.000
_cell.length_b   1.000
_cell.length_c   1.000
_cell.angle_alpha   90.00
_cell.angle_beta   90.00
_cell.angle_gamma   90.00
#
_symmetry.space_group_name_H-M   'P 1'
#
loop_
_entity.id
_entity.type
_entity.pdbx_description
1 polymer ?
#
loop_
_entity_poly.entity_id
_entity_poly.type
_entity_poly.pdbx_seq_one_letter_code
_entity_poly.pdbx_strand_id
1 'polypeptide(L)'
;MKKLPGRSSPSQSRKSRLASAGAITDVPGIRVGHAHDLAARTGCTVVLCGDAGAVAGVDVRGAAPGTRETDLLAPENLVERVHAVLLTGGSVFGLDAACGVVGWLEARGVGFDTGVARVPIVPAAVIFDLAEGDAQVRPDARMGYAACERASDQVTEEGRVGAGAGATVGKALGITRASAGGIGMASMTLASNVTVGALVVVNAFGDIVDPASGHILAGARSPRGGWLDTQRLLESGPPASPLSVMQNTTLAVVATDAALTKAQARKVAAMAHDGLARAIKPIHTMFDGDTIFALSTGDRQADVTTIGAVAAETVARAVVRVGRMSRAG
;
A
#
# COMPACT_ATOMS: atom_id res chain seq x y z
N MET A 1 -63.50 10.74 -28.55
CA MET A 1 -62.59 9.71 -28.01
C MET A 1 -61.14 10.15 -28.36
N LYS A 2 -60.46 10.74 -27.39
CA LYS A 2 -59.02 11.14 -27.53
C LYS A 2 -58.17 10.03 -26.95
N LYS A 3 -57.29 9.39 -27.72
CA LYS A 3 -56.30 8.42 -27.27
C LYS A 3 -55.23 9.13 -26.45
N LEU A 4 -54.99 8.67 -25.23
CA LEU A 4 -53.87 9.00 -24.38
C LEU A 4 -52.59 8.36 -24.90
N PRO A 5 -51.41 9.07 -24.86
CA PRO A 5 -50.15 8.48 -25.27
C PRO A 5 -49.64 7.52 -24.21
N GLY A 6 -49.12 6.37 -24.67
CA GLY A 6 -48.57 5.31 -23.87
C GLY A 6 -47.36 5.75 -23.07
N ARG A 7 -47.37 5.37 -21.78
CA ARG A 7 -46.20 5.46 -20.89
C ARG A 7 -45.15 4.44 -21.35
N SER A 8 -44.02 4.92 -21.87
CA SER A 8 -42.83 4.13 -22.07
C SER A 8 -42.19 3.81 -20.70
N SER A 9 -42.04 2.53 -20.38
CA SER A 9 -41.33 2.01 -19.23
C SER A 9 -39.86 2.35 -19.30
N PRO A 10 -39.23 2.86 -18.24
CA PRO A 10 -37.77 2.90 -18.15
C PRO A 10 -37.28 1.66 -17.42
N SER A 11 -37.15 0.54 -18.13
CA SER A 11 -36.36 -0.61 -17.68
C SER A 11 -35.04 -0.66 -18.45
N GLN A 12 -34.19 0.31 -18.23
CA GLN A 12 -32.77 0.13 -18.51
C GLN A 12 -32.03 0.04 -17.18
N SER A 13 -31.55 -1.16 -16.93
CA SER A 13 -30.73 -1.60 -15.85
C SER A 13 -29.78 -0.49 -15.34
N ARG A 14 -30.01 -0.07 -14.11
CA ARG A 14 -28.96 0.42 -13.22
C ARG A 14 -28.00 -0.75 -12.91
N LYS A 15 -27.31 -1.28 -13.92
CA LYS A 15 -26.04 -1.90 -13.68
C LYS A 15 -25.17 -0.81 -13.06
N SER A 16 -24.97 -0.86 -11.75
CA SER A 16 -24.04 -0.05 -11.03
C SER A 16 -22.74 -0.06 -11.84
N ARG A 17 -22.40 1.07 -12.44
CA ARG A 17 -21.01 1.42 -12.64
C ARG A 17 -20.42 1.45 -11.22
N LEU A 18 -19.84 0.36 -10.79
CA LEU A 18 -18.68 0.42 -9.94
C LEU A 18 -17.72 1.28 -10.75
N ALA A 19 -17.70 2.59 -10.47
CA ALA A 19 -16.67 3.47 -10.99
C ALA A 19 -15.38 2.73 -10.70
N SER A 20 -14.55 2.52 -11.70
CA SER A 20 -13.24 1.89 -11.55
C SER A 20 -12.61 2.58 -10.35
N ALA A 21 -12.25 1.83 -9.32
CA ALA A 21 -11.83 2.44 -8.05
C ALA A 21 -10.48 3.16 -8.20
N GLY A 22 -10.02 3.39 -9.42
CA GLY A 22 -8.76 4.01 -9.78
C GLY A 22 -7.53 3.20 -9.33
N ALA A 23 -6.36 3.68 -9.63
CA ALA A 23 -5.09 3.11 -9.20
C ALA A 23 -4.10 4.23 -8.86
N ILE A 24 -3.01 3.91 -8.17
CA ILE A 24 -1.95 4.90 -7.89
C ILE A 24 -1.32 5.43 -9.19
N THR A 25 -1.35 4.65 -10.25
CA THR A 25 -0.87 5.00 -11.60
C THR A 25 -1.72 6.05 -12.31
N ASP A 26 -2.89 6.43 -11.78
CA ASP A 26 -3.65 7.59 -12.26
C ASP A 26 -2.94 8.93 -11.93
N VAL A 27 -1.95 8.89 -11.03
CA VAL A 27 -1.09 10.04 -10.74
C VAL A 27 0.02 10.12 -11.80
N PRO A 28 0.12 11.23 -12.56
CA PRO A 28 1.13 11.38 -13.58
C PRO A 28 2.55 11.19 -13.07
N GLY A 29 3.37 10.44 -13.80
CA GLY A 29 4.77 10.15 -13.44
C GLY A 29 4.94 8.93 -12.53
N ILE A 30 3.86 8.30 -12.06
CA ILE A 30 3.93 7.06 -11.27
C ILE A 30 3.82 5.85 -12.19
N ARG A 31 4.74 4.88 -12.01
CA ARG A 31 4.68 3.56 -12.61
C ARG A 31 4.83 2.50 -11.51
N VAL A 32 4.10 1.40 -11.62
CA VAL A 32 4.12 0.30 -10.64
C VAL A 32 4.54 -0.98 -11.32
N GLY A 33 5.46 -1.73 -10.69
CA GLY A 33 5.86 -3.04 -11.15
C GLY A 33 5.96 -4.05 -10.02
N HIS A 34 5.66 -5.31 -10.33
CA HIS A 34 5.66 -6.42 -9.39
C HIS A 34 6.61 -7.52 -9.85
N ALA A 35 7.33 -8.11 -8.90
CA ALA A 35 8.00 -9.39 -9.08
C ALA A 35 7.72 -10.27 -7.86
N HIS A 36 7.45 -11.56 -8.08
CA HIS A 36 7.07 -12.45 -7.00
C HIS A 36 7.37 -13.91 -7.34
N ASP A 37 7.50 -14.72 -6.31
CA ASP A 37 7.44 -16.17 -6.34
C ASP A 37 6.16 -16.62 -5.61
N LEU A 38 5.16 -17.07 -6.38
CA LEU A 38 3.87 -17.49 -5.82
C LEU A 38 3.96 -18.84 -5.08
N ALA A 39 4.92 -19.70 -5.41
CA ALA A 39 5.13 -20.96 -4.70
C ALA A 39 5.74 -20.70 -3.32
N ALA A 40 6.73 -19.80 -3.24
CA ALA A 40 7.34 -19.35 -2.00
C ALA A 40 6.53 -18.28 -1.27
N ARG A 41 5.47 -17.76 -1.87
CA ARG A 41 4.57 -16.73 -1.31
C ARG A 41 5.30 -15.48 -0.83
N THR A 42 6.18 -14.95 -1.66
CA THR A 42 6.91 -13.71 -1.38
C THR A 42 7.15 -12.92 -2.66
N GLY A 43 7.52 -11.64 -2.54
CA GLY A 43 7.79 -10.81 -3.69
C GLY A 43 8.02 -9.34 -3.32
N CYS A 44 8.25 -8.52 -4.33
CA CYS A 44 8.44 -7.08 -4.15
C CYS A 44 7.62 -6.27 -5.17
N THR A 45 7.34 -5.04 -4.81
CA THR A 45 6.59 -4.06 -5.59
C THR A 45 7.39 -2.76 -5.62
N VAL A 46 7.70 -2.27 -6.80
CA VAL A 46 8.35 -0.97 -6.97
C VAL A 46 7.32 0.06 -7.43
N VAL A 47 7.39 1.25 -6.83
CA VAL A 47 6.69 2.46 -7.29
C VAL A 47 7.77 3.41 -7.81
N LEU A 48 7.90 3.54 -9.13
CA LEU A 48 8.85 4.43 -9.80
C LEU A 48 8.26 5.84 -9.93
N CYS A 49 9.08 6.85 -9.74
CA CYS A 49 8.69 8.28 -9.68
C CYS A 49 9.14 9.07 -10.92
N GLY A 50 9.16 8.53 -12.11
CA GLY A 50 9.70 9.22 -13.29
C GLY A 50 11.19 9.62 -13.13
N ASP A 51 11.80 10.14 -14.18
CA ASP A 51 13.26 10.41 -14.20
C ASP A 51 13.66 11.60 -13.31
N ALA A 52 12.79 12.58 -13.15
CA ALA A 52 13.00 13.73 -12.27
C ALA A 52 12.85 13.41 -10.77
N GLY A 53 12.36 12.22 -10.44
CA GLY A 53 12.02 11.83 -9.08
C GLY A 53 10.80 12.59 -8.52
N ALA A 54 10.41 12.26 -7.29
CA ALA A 54 9.32 12.90 -6.55
C ALA A 54 9.80 13.46 -5.22
N VAL A 55 9.26 14.59 -4.78
CA VAL A 55 9.43 15.03 -3.39
C VAL A 55 8.72 14.02 -2.49
N ALA A 56 9.39 13.58 -1.42
CA ALA A 56 8.89 12.51 -0.59
C ALA A 56 8.91 12.83 0.91
N GLY A 57 7.98 12.20 1.61
CA GLY A 57 7.94 12.15 3.07
C GLY A 57 7.53 10.76 3.54
N VAL A 58 7.81 10.44 4.79
CA VAL A 58 7.47 9.16 5.41
C VAL A 58 6.92 9.38 6.81
N ASP A 59 5.97 8.56 7.21
CA ASP A 59 5.51 8.43 8.60
C ASP A 59 5.47 6.94 8.99
N VAL A 60 6.15 6.61 10.09
CA VAL A 60 6.24 5.26 10.66
C VAL A 60 5.46 5.24 11.97
N ARG A 61 4.42 4.40 12.07
CA ARG A 61 3.57 4.30 13.27
C ARG A 61 3.58 2.94 13.94
N GLY A 62 3.97 1.89 13.21
CA GLY A 62 4.19 0.58 13.81
C GLY A 62 5.40 0.57 14.74
N ALA A 63 5.39 -0.30 15.77
CA ALA A 63 6.47 -0.40 16.74
C ALA A 63 7.61 -1.35 16.30
N ALA A 64 7.43 -2.08 15.19
CA ALA A 64 8.41 -3.05 14.66
C ALA A 64 8.69 -2.82 13.15
N PRO A 65 9.08 -1.61 12.71
CA PRO A 65 9.33 -1.31 11.31
C PRO A 65 10.63 -1.96 10.81
N GLY A 66 10.61 -2.42 9.54
CA GLY A 66 11.82 -2.74 8.78
C GLY A 66 11.90 -1.82 7.57
N THR A 67 12.85 -0.90 7.56
CA THR A 67 12.94 0.17 6.54
C THR A 67 14.37 0.43 6.08
N ARG A 68 14.50 1.09 4.92
CA ARG A 68 15.76 1.58 4.34
C ARG A 68 15.58 3.03 3.89
N GLU A 69 16.58 3.87 4.12
CA GLU A 69 16.69 5.28 3.69
C GLU A 69 15.53 6.18 4.15
N THR A 70 14.83 5.84 5.24
CA THR A 70 13.73 6.65 5.76
C THR A 70 14.20 7.96 6.41
N ASP A 71 15.39 7.97 7.04
CA ASP A 71 15.95 9.19 7.65
C ASP A 71 16.25 10.27 6.59
N LEU A 72 16.58 9.85 5.37
CA LEU A 72 16.85 10.77 4.26
C LEU A 72 15.61 11.61 3.89
N LEU A 73 14.41 11.13 4.22
CA LEU A 73 13.14 11.81 3.97
C LEU A 73 12.76 12.83 5.04
N ALA A 74 13.55 12.96 6.12
CA ALA A 74 13.34 14.01 7.11
C ALA A 74 13.44 15.40 6.45
N PRO A 75 12.54 16.34 6.80
CA PRO A 75 12.44 17.64 6.14
C PRO A 75 13.75 18.46 6.14
N GLU A 76 14.56 18.27 7.19
CA GLU A 76 15.86 18.95 7.39
C GLU A 76 17.00 18.37 6.57
N ASN A 77 16.84 17.18 5.97
CA ASN A 77 17.91 16.50 5.23
C ASN A 77 17.99 16.96 3.76
N LEU A 78 19.23 16.90 3.21
CA LEU A 78 19.63 17.53 1.95
C LEU A 78 18.85 17.05 0.72
N VAL A 79 18.59 15.75 0.62
CA VAL A 79 18.00 15.15 -0.59
C VAL A 79 16.51 15.43 -0.67
N GLU A 80 16.11 16.17 -1.71
CA GLU A 80 14.72 16.60 -1.90
C GLU A 80 13.84 15.54 -2.57
N ARG A 81 14.43 14.68 -3.40
CA ARG A 81 13.65 13.78 -4.27
C ARG A 81 14.11 12.34 -4.16
N VAL A 82 13.14 11.43 -4.23
CA VAL A 82 13.35 9.98 -4.39
C VAL A 82 13.01 9.55 -5.81
N HIS A 83 13.62 8.48 -6.28
CA HIS A 83 13.45 7.99 -7.66
C HIS A 83 12.53 6.76 -7.72
N ALA A 84 12.40 6.05 -6.60
CA ALA A 84 11.47 4.95 -6.39
C ALA A 84 11.16 4.78 -4.92
N VAL A 85 10.06 4.07 -4.61
CA VAL A 85 9.79 3.44 -3.31
C VAL A 85 9.66 1.94 -3.54
N LEU A 86 10.34 1.13 -2.73
CA LEU A 86 10.22 -0.33 -2.77
C LEU A 86 9.44 -0.83 -1.56
N LEU A 87 8.39 -1.61 -1.81
CA LEU A 87 7.68 -2.42 -0.80
C LEU A 87 8.03 -3.88 -1.06
N THR A 88 8.37 -4.66 -0.02
CA THR A 88 8.87 -6.01 -0.23
C THR A 88 8.46 -6.97 0.89
N GLY A 89 8.31 -8.25 0.56
CA GLY A 89 8.28 -9.35 1.52
C GLY A 89 9.66 -9.69 2.06
N GLY A 90 9.78 -10.84 2.75
CA GLY A 90 11.06 -11.36 3.25
C GLY A 90 11.60 -10.70 4.50
N SER A 91 10.82 -9.84 5.18
CA SER A 91 11.31 -9.08 6.33
C SER A 91 12.60 -8.31 5.99
N VAL A 92 13.50 -8.09 6.96
CA VAL A 92 14.77 -7.36 6.73
C VAL A 92 15.60 -7.92 5.55
N PHE A 93 15.51 -9.23 5.28
CA PHE A 93 16.23 -9.84 4.16
C PHE A 93 15.77 -9.33 2.80
N GLY A 94 14.47 -9.02 2.65
CA GLY A 94 13.91 -8.50 1.42
C GLY A 94 14.35 -7.08 1.07
N LEU A 95 14.98 -6.34 2.00
CA LEU A 95 15.60 -5.04 1.69
C LEU A 95 16.71 -5.14 0.64
N ASP A 96 17.26 -6.33 0.41
CA ASP A 96 18.24 -6.56 -0.67
C ASP A 96 17.66 -6.27 -2.06
N ALA A 97 16.35 -6.45 -2.26
CA ALA A 97 15.69 -6.11 -3.52
C ALA A 97 15.86 -4.62 -3.93
N ALA A 98 16.09 -3.72 -2.97
CA ALA A 98 16.38 -2.32 -3.26
C ALA A 98 17.69 -2.13 -4.03
N CYS A 99 18.68 -3.00 -3.85
CA CYS A 99 19.92 -2.97 -4.61
C CYS A 99 19.67 -3.16 -6.12
N GLY A 100 18.71 -4.04 -6.47
CA GLY A 100 18.30 -4.22 -7.86
C GLY A 100 17.59 -3.00 -8.46
N VAL A 101 16.74 -2.33 -7.67
CA VAL A 101 16.08 -1.08 -8.09
C VAL A 101 17.11 0.03 -8.31
N VAL A 102 18.10 0.17 -7.40
CA VAL A 102 19.21 1.10 -7.55
C VAL A 102 19.98 0.82 -8.84
N GLY A 103 20.38 -0.43 -9.08
CA GLY A 103 21.13 -0.79 -10.30
C GLY A 103 20.32 -0.56 -11.59
N TRP A 104 19.00 -0.78 -11.57
CA TRP A 104 18.12 -0.50 -12.71
C TRP A 104 18.03 1.00 -13.03
N LEU A 105 17.92 1.86 -12.01
CA LEU A 105 17.89 3.32 -12.14
C LEU A 105 19.26 3.87 -12.57
N GLU A 106 20.36 3.40 -11.96
CA GLU A 106 21.72 3.78 -12.30
C GLU A 106 22.03 3.52 -13.77
N ALA A 107 21.67 2.33 -14.29
CA ALA A 107 21.85 1.97 -15.70
C ALA A 107 21.09 2.90 -16.67
N ARG A 108 20.17 3.70 -16.18
CA ARG A 108 19.38 4.70 -16.93
C ARG A 108 19.80 6.14 -16.65
N GLY A 109 20.84 6.34 -15.85
CA GLY A 109 21.35 7.66 -15.46
C GLY A 109 20.35 8.42 -14.56
N VAL A 110 19.44 7.74 -13.86
CA VAL A 110 18.47 8.33 -12.95
C VAL A 110 19.02 8.31 -11.53
N GLY A 111 19.08 9.48 -10.87
CA GLY A 111 19.62 9.58 -9.51
C GLY A 111 19.93 11.02 -9.12
N PHE A 112 20.24 11.21 -7.84
CA PHE A 112 20.76 12.45 -7.29
C PHE A 112 22.17 12.70 -7.84
N ASP A 113 22.41 13.88 -8.41
CA ASP A 113 23.68 14.23 -9.02
C ASP A 113 24.68 14.66 -7.94
N THR A 114 25.75 13.88 -7.78
CA THR A 114 26.84 14.18 -6.84
C THR A 114 28.02 14.88 -7.51
N GLY A 115 27.94 15.16 -8.81
CA GLY A 115 29.04 15.68 -9.64
C GLY A 115 30.05 14.61 -10.09
N VAL A 116 30.06 13.43 -9.49
CA VAL A 116 30.90 12.28 -9.88
C VAL A 116 30.08 11.07 -10.32
N ALA A 117 28.87 10.94 -9.83
CA ALA A 117 27.92 9.87 -10.19
C ALA A 117 26.49 10.34 -9.94
N ARG A 118 25.52 9.68 -10.61
CA ARG A 118 24.12 9.77 -10.27
C ARG A 118 23.76 8.66 -9.31
N VAL A 119 23.31 9.02 -8.09
CA VAL A 119 23.00 8.08 -7.02
C VAL A 119 21.48 7.96 -6.89
N PRO A 120 20.87 6.83 -7.28
CA PRO A 120 19.45 6.61 -7.09
C PRO A 120 19.08 6.60 -5.60
N ILE A 121 18.00 7.28 -5.24
CA ILE A 121 17.47 7.29 -3.88
C ILE A 121 16.22 6.42 -3.87
N VAL A 122 16.27 5.31 -3.09
CA VAL A 122 15.25 4.25 -3.10
C VAL A 122 14.90 3.85 -1.66
N PRO A 123 14.07 4.64 -0.97
CA PRO A 123 13.54 4.22 0.32
C PRO A 123 12.70 2.95 0.16
N ALA A 124 12.78 2.08 1.18
CA ALA A 124 12.09 0.81 1.17
C ALA A 124 11.47 0.46 2.53
N ALA A 125 10.43 -0.37 2.50
CA ALA A 125 9.84 -0.97 3.69
C ALA A 125 9.43 -2.42 3.43
N VAL A 126 9.45 -3.24 4.50
CA VAL A 126 9.20 -4.68 4.41
C VAL A 126 7.95 -5.09 5.14
N ILE A 127 7.27 -6.14 4.62
CA ILE A 127 6.35 -6.95 5.40
C ILE A 127 7.05 -8.22 5.87
N PHE A 128 6.52 -8.85 6.91
CA PHE A 128 6.95 -10.18 7.35
C PHE A 128 6.00 -11.23 6.76
N ASP A 129 6.46 -11.99 5.78
CA ASP A 129 5.72 -13.08 5.12
C ASP A 129 6.44 -14.45 5.22
N LEU A 130 7.56 -14.54 5.96
CA LEU A 130 8.40 -15.73 6.07
C LEU A 130 7.66 -16.97 6.61
N ALA A 131 6.52 -16.79 7.26
CA ALA A 131 5.72 -17.90 7.81
C ALA A 131 4.68 -18.45 6.79
N GLU A 132 4.52 -17.81 5.62
CA GLU A 132 3.46 -18.13 4.66
C GLU A 132 3.87 -19.16 3.60
N GLY A 133 5.14 -19.22 3.27
CA GLY A 133 5.66 -20.10 2.22
C GLY A 133 7.03 -20.67 2.59
N ASP A 134 7.97 -20.55 1.66
CA ASP A 134 9.36 -20.94 1.91
C ASP A 134 10.18 -19.76 2.42
N ALA A 135 10.53 -19.78 3.71
CA ALA A 135 11.32 -18.74 4.36
C ALA A 135 12.77 -18.63 3.83
N GLN A 136 13.25 -19.58 3.02
CA GLN A 136 14.56 -19.51 2.41
C GLN A 136 14.54 -18.73 1.09
N VAL A 137 13.38 -18.63 0.44
CA VAL A 137 13.17 -17.82 -0.77
C VAL A 137 12.76 -16.42 -0.34
N ARG A 138 13.55 -15.42 -0.73
CA ARG A 138 13.35 -14.02 -0.29
C ARG A 138 13.59 -13.09 -1.47
N PRO A 139 12.89 -11.92 -1.52
CA PRO A 139 13.18 -10.92 -2.54
C PRO A 139 14.64 -10.47 -2.49
N ASP A 140 15.32 -10.59 -3.62
CA ASP A 140 16.74 -10.25 -3.82
C ASP A 140 16.89 -9.13 -4.88
N ALA A 141 18.12 -8.70 -5.14
CA ALA A 141 18.43 -7.68 -6.14
C ALA A 141 17.88 -8.02 -7.53
N ARG A 142 17.88 -9.32 -7.93
CA ARG A 142 17.34 -9.73 -9.23
C ARG A 142 15.83 -9.54 -9.30
N MET A 143 15.14 -9.85 -8.19
CA MET A 143 13.68 -9.64 -8.10
C MET A 143 13.34 -8.15 -8.12
N GLY A 144 14.09 -7.29 -7.42
CA GLY A 144 13.94 -5.83 -7.47
C GLY A 144 14.14 -5.25 -8.87
N TYR A 145 15.18 -5.68 -9.58
CA TYR A 145 15.45 -5.30 -10.96
C TYR A 145 14.30 -5.72 -11.89
N ALA A 146 13.83 -6.96 -11.78
CA ALA A 146 12.73 -7.49 -12.58
C ALA A 146 11.40 -6.77 -12.31
N ALA A 147 11.15 -6.30 -11.09
CA ALA A 147 9.99 -5.46 -10.77
C ALA A 147 10.05 -4.13 -11.53
N CYS A 148 11.23 -3.49 -11.63
CA CYS A 148 11.41 -2.28 -12.42
C CYS A 148 11.16 -2.50 -13.92
N GLU A 149 11.60 -3.62 -14.48
CA GLU A 149 11.37 -3.95 -15.90
C GLU A 149 9.89 -4.12 -16.25
N ARG A 150 9.09 -4.56 -15.27
CA ARG A 150 7.63 -4.75 -15.41
C ARG A 150 6.82 -3.51 -15.05
N ALA A 151 7.47 -2.42 -14.63
CA ALA A 151 6.78 -1.23 -14.18
C ALA A 151 6.05 -0.52 -15.33
N SER A 152 4.76 -0.26 -15.12
CA SER A 152 3.84 0.34 -16.07
C SER A 152 3.05 1.48 -15.42
N ASP A 153 2.63 2.45 -16.21
CA ASP A 153 1.66 3.49 -15.87
C ASP A 153 0.19 3.05 -16.06
N GLN A 154 0.00 1.84 -16.61
CA GLN A 154 -1.33 1.25 -16.71
C GLN A 154 -1.77 0.64 -15.38
N VAL A 155 -3.05 0.29 -15.27
CA VAL A 155 -3.57 -0.45 -14.12
C VAL A 155 -2.82 -1.77 -13.99
N THR A 156 -2.18 -1.98 -12.86
CA THR A 156 -1.42 -3.19 -12.53
C THR A 156 -2.26 -4.18 -11.72
N GLU A 157 -1.77 -5.39 -11.56
CA GLU A 157 -2.44 -6.43 -10.79
C GLU A 157 -2.55 -6.07 -9.29
N GLU A 158 -3.60 -6.58 -8.65
CA GLU A 158 -3.88 -6.44 -7.21
C GLU A 158 -4.02 -7.82 -6.56
N GLY A 159 -4.16 -7.85 -5.24
CA GLY A 159 -4.29 -9.09 -4.47
C GLY A 159 -2.93 -9.70 -4.13
N ARG A 160 -2.79 -11.01 -4.37
CA ARG A 160 -1.58 -11.78 -3.97
C ARG A 160 -0.46 -11.69 -5.00
N VAL A 161 0.00 -10.51 -5.29
CA VAL A 161 1.07 -10.20 -6.24
C VAL A 161 2.15 -9.33 -5.59
N GLY A 162 3.36 -9.32 -6.15
CA GLY A 162 4.44 -8.48 -5.65
C GLY A 162 4.66 -8.64 -4.15
N ALA A 163 4.82 -7.54 -3.44
CA ALA A 163 4.95 -7.52 -1.98
C ALA A 163 3.73 -8.09 -1.22
N GLY A 164 2.58 -8.22 -1.89
CA GLY A 164 1.36 -8.81 -1.31
C GLY A 164 1.25 -10.33 -1.47
N ALA A 165 2.21 -11.01 -2.13
CA ALA A 165 2.12 -12.42 -2.45
C ALA A 165 1.94 -13.32 -1.21
N GLY A 166 2.65 -13.03 -0.11
CA GLY A 166 2.55 -13.73 1.17
C GLY A 166 1.81 -12.98 2.26
N ALA A 167 1.15 -11.86 1.93
CA ALA A 167 0.46 -11.05 2.93
C ALA A 167 -0.80 -11.73 3.49
N THR A 168 -1.04 -11.56 4.81
CA THR A 168 -2.18 -12.13 5.54
C THR A 168 -2.74 -11.13 6.55
N VAL A 169 -4.00 -11.31 6.97
CA VAL A 169 -4.70 -10.44 7.91
C VAL A 169 -5.48 -11.24 8.96
N GLY A 170 -5.68 -10.66 10.14
CA GLY A 170 -6.42 -11.31 11.22
C GLY A 170 -5.63 -12.44 11.88
N LYS A 171 -4.43 -12.15 12.40
CA LYS A 171 -3.49 -13.16 12.91
C LYS A 171 -3.60 -13.44 14.42
N ALA A 172 -4.63 -12.93 15.08
CA ALA A 172 -4.79 -13.08 16.53
C ALA A 172 -4.84 -14.54 17.03
N LEU A 173 -5.24 -15.48 16.17
CA LEU A 173 -5.20 -16.94 16.43
C LEU A 173 -4.09 -17.66 15.66
N GLY A 174 -3.07 -16.94 15.21
CA GLY A 174 -1.97 -17.45 14.39
C GLY A 174 -2.31 -17.54 12.91
N ILE A 175 -1.26 -17.86 12.11
CA ILE A 175 -1.29 -17.81 10.65
C ILE A 175 -2.31 -18.78 10.03
N THR A 176 -2.54 -19.93 10.65
CA THR A 176 -3.48 -20.96 10.15
C THR A 176 -4.94 -20.50 10.16
N ARG A 177 -5.26 -19.47 10.94
CA ARG A 177 -6.60 -18.86 11.02
C ARG A 177 -6.69 -17.51 10.32
N ALA A 178 -5.57 -17.00 9.82
CA ALA A 178 -5.54 -15.75 9.08
C ALA A 178 -6.25 -15.89 7.72
N SER A 179 -6.67 -14.76 7.19
CA SER A 179 -7.17 -14.63 5.82
C SER A 179 -6.10 -14.07 4.91
N ALA A 180 -6.25 -14.25 3.60
CA ALA A 180 -5.35 -13.63 2.64
C ALA A 180 -5.38 -12.10 2.79
N GLY A 181 -4.21 -11.49 2.81
CA GLY A 181 -3.98 -10.07 2.60
C GLY A 181 -3.70 -9.80 1.13
N GLY A 182 -2.87 -8.78 0.85
CA GLY A 182 -2.45 -8.50 -0.53
C GLY A 182 -2.29 -7.02 -0.82
N ILE A 183 -2.18 -6.70 -2.12
CA ILE A 183 -2.13 -5.32 -2.63
C ILE A 183 -3.53 -4.86 -3.01
N GLY A 184 -3.83 -3.60 -2.65
CA GLY A 184 -4.99 -2.87 -3.13
C GLY A 184 -4.61 -1.47 -3.55
N MET A 185 -5.30 -0.94 -4.55
CA MET A 185 -5.07 0.42 -5.05
C MET A 185 -6.38 1.20 -5.12
N ALA A 186 -6.27 2.51 -5.05
CA ALA A 186 -7.35 3.45 -5.31
C ALA A 186 -6.81 4.80 -5.76
N SER A 187 -7.65 5.61 -6.39
CA SER A 187 -7.37 7.02 -6.66
C SER A 187 -8.62 7.88 -6.51
N MET A 188 -8.41 9.17 -6.34
CA MET A 188 -9.43 10.20 -6.35
C MET A 188 -8.91 11.45 -7.04
N THR A 189 -9.67 11.97 -8.00
CA THR A 189 -9.38 13.26 -8.63
C THR A 189 -10.31 14.33 -8.05
N LEU A 190 -9.74 15.39 -7.55
CA LEU A 190 -10.43 16.55 -6.98
C LEU A 190 -11.06 17.41 -8.07
N ALA A 191 -12.00 18.26 -7.70
CA ALA A 191 -12.58 19.26 -8.60
C ALA A 191 -11.54 20.25 -9.18
N SER A 192 -10.41 20.42 -8.49
CA SER A 192 -9.23 21.18 -8.95
C SER A 192 -8.37 20.42 -9.97
N ASN A 193 -8.79 19.24 -10.40
CA ASN A 193 -8.02 18.30 -11.24
C ASN A 193 -6.72 17.79 -10.62
N VAL A 194 -6.53 17.93 -9.30
CA VAL A 194 -5.44 17.27 -8.58
C VAL A 194 -5.85 15.83 -8.31
N THR A 195 -4.97 14.90 -8.60
CA THR A 195 -5.17 13.47 -8.36
C THR A 195 -4.37 13.01 -7.13
N VAL A 196 -5.01 12.20 -6.29
CA VAL A 196 -4.38 11.49 -5.17
C VAL A 196 -4.61 10.00 -5.38
N GLY A 197 -3.54 9.24 -5.45
CA GLY A 197 -3.54 7.78 -5.60
C GLY A 197 -2.89 7.10 -4.41
N ALA A 198 -3.30 5.87 -4.10
CA ALA A 198 -2.70 5.04 -3.08
C ALA A 198 -2.52 3.59 -3.55
N LEU A 199 -1.40 2.98 -3.16
CA LEU A 199 -1.13 1.56 -3.19
C LEU A 199 -0.88 1.10 -1.76
N VAL A 200 -1.55 0.03 -1.31
CA VAL A 200 -1.42 -0.51 0.04
C VAL A 200 -1.07 -1.99 -0.03
N VAL A 201 -0.11 -2.43 0.78
CA VAL A 201 0.18 -3.85 1.05
C VAL A 201 -0.36 -4.16 2.43
N VAL A 202 -1.42 -4.95 2.52
CA VAL A 202 -2.10 -5.24 3.80
C VAL A 202 -1.66 -6.60 4.33
N ASN A 203 -0.80 -6.59 5.36
CA ASN A 203 -0.32 -7.76 6.09
C ASN A 203 -0.54 -7.57 7.60
N ALA A 204 -1.74 -7.15 8.01
CA ALA A 204 -2.07 -6.63 9.34
C ALA A 204 -2.28 -7.72 10.40
N PHE A 205 -2.04 -7.36 11.65
CA PHE A 205 -2.50 -8.14 12.82
C PHE A 205 -4.03 -8.15 12.90
N GLY A 206 -4.65 -6.99 12.74
CA GLY A 206 -6.09 -6.79 12.80
C GLY A 206 -6.85 -7.28 11.58
N ASP A 207 -8.16 -7.12 11.66
CA ASP A 207 -9.12 -7.46 10.61
C ASP A 207 -9.37 -6.28 9.69
N ILE A 208 -9.57 -6.52 8.39
CA ILE A 208 -10.04 -5.50 7.46
C ILE A 208 -11.54 -5.31 7.67
N VAL A 209 -11.95 -4.08 7.91
CA VAL A 209 -13.35 -3.70 8.11
C VAL A 209 -13.81 -2.71 7.04
N ASP A 210 -15.07 -2.75 6.67
CA ASP A 210 -15.69 -1.71 5.85
C ASP A 210 -16.02 -0.50 6.73
N PRO A 211 -15.40 0.68 6.51
CA PRO A 211 -15.63 1.85 7.36
C PRO A 211 -17.07 2.35 7.38
N ALA A 212 -17.85 2.07 6.32
CA ALA A 212 -19.23 2.54 6.21
C ALA A 212 -20.21 1.67 7.01
N SER A 213 -19.97 0.36 7.09
CA SER A 213 -20.88 -0.58 7.75
C SER A 213 -20.31 -1.18 9.04
N GLY A 214 -19.01 -1.08 9.27
CA GLY A 214 -18.31 -1.74 10.37
C GLY A 214 -18.16 -3.26 10.21
N HIS A 215 -18.62 -3.84 9.09
CA HIS A 215 -18.51 -5.28 8.87
C HIS A 215 -17.08 -5.71 8.56
N ILE A 216 -16.65 -6.84 9.13
CA ILE A 216 -15.39 -7.47 8.80
C ILE A 216 -15.46 -8.04 7.39
N LEU A 217 -14.52 -7.62 6.52
CA LEU A 217 -14.37 -8.10 5.15
C LEU A 217 -13.40 -9.27 5.07
N ALA A 218 -12.30 -9.22 5.81
CA ALA A 218 -11.31 -10.29 5.95
C ALA A 218 -10.64 -10.18 7.33
N GLY A 219 -10.32 -11.31 7.95
CA GLY A 219 -9.76 -11.30 9.29
C GLY A 219 -9.52 -12.70 9.85
N ALA A 220 -9.42 -12.79 11.17
CA ALA A 220 -9.26 -14.05 11.88
C ALA A 220 -10.50 -14.96 11.70
N ARG A 221 -10.28 -16.18 11.21
CA ARG A 221 -11.35 -17.15 11.00
C ARG A 221 -11.76 -17.84 12.30
N SER A 222 -13.02 -17.71 12.67
CA SER A 222 -13.58 -18.40 13.83
C SER A 222 -13.62 -19.93 13.62
N PRO A 223 -13.30 -20.76 14.64
CA PRO A 223 -13.52 -22.21 14.59
C PRO A 223 -14.98 -22.62 14.36
N ARG A 224 -15.92 -21.73 14.69
CA ARG A 224 -17.38 -21.93 14.53
C ARG A 224 -17.94 -21.39 13.21
N GLY A 225 -17.06 -20.93 12.30
CA GLY A 225 -17.43 -20.25 11.06
C GLY A 225 -17.51 -18.72 11.22
N GLY A 226 -17.36 -17.98 10.10
CA GLY A 226 -17.34 -16.53 10.08
C GLY A 226 -16.04 -15.93 10.65
N TRP A 227 -16.11 -14.67 11.07
CA TRP A 227 -14.99 -13.90 11.59
C TRP A 227 -14.97 -13.89 13.12
N LEU A 228 -13.76 -13.77 13.70
CA LEU A 228 -13.60 -13.78 15.15
C LEU A 228 -13.71 -12.39 15.78
N ASP A 229 -13.52 -11.32 15.03
CA ASP A 229 -13.35 -9.95 15.52
C ASP A 229 -12.16 -9.82 16.48
N THR A 230 -11.01 -9.52 15.89
CA THR A 230 -9.73 -9.41 16.61
C THR A 230 -9.77 -8.35 17.72
N GLN A 231 -10.48 -7.23 17.52
CA GLN A 231 -10.61 -6.18 18.53
C GLN A 231 -11.33 -6.71 19.79
N ARG A 232 -12.45 -7.38 19.62
CA ARG A 232 -13.21 -7.97 20.76
C ARG A 232 -12.44 -9.10 21.44
N LEU A 233 -11.65 -9.84 20.67
CA LEU A 233 -10.78 -10.86 21.26
C LEU A 233 -9.78 -10.24 22.23
N LEU A 234 -9.13 -9.15 21.87
CA LEU A 234 -8.20 -8.43 22.73
C LEU A 234 -8.89 -7.85 23.98
N GLU A 235 -10.10 -7.37 23.85
CA GLU A 235 -10.92 -6.88 24.98
C GLU A 235 -11.24 -7.98 25.99
N SER A 236 -11.33 -9.25 25.55
CA SER A 236 -11.60 -10.40 26.42
C SER A 236 -10.35 -11.01 27.06
N GLY A 237 -9.14 -10.56 26.70
CA GLY A 237 -7.88 -11.01 27.26
C GLY A 237 -6.78 -11.14 26.20
N PRO A 238 -5.50 -11.26 26.61
CA PRO A 238 -4.39 -11.35 25.66
C PRO A 238 -4.45 -12.65 24.85
N PRO A 239 -4.01 -12.65 23.57
CA PRO A 239 -3.93 -13.87 22.77
C PRO A 239 -2.96 -14.89 23.40
N ALA A 240 -3.32 -16.17 23.32
CA ALA A 240 -2.67 -17.27 24.05
C ALA A 240 -1.23 -17.59 23.59
N SER A 241 -0.70 -16.98 22.51
CA SER A 241 0.65 -17.26 22.02
C SER A 241 1.42 -15.99 21.67
N PRO A 242 2.52 -15.69 22.36
CA PRO A 242 3.38 -14.54 22.05
C PRO A 242 4.06 -14.62 20.66
N LEU A 243 4.28 -15.82 20.13
CA LEU A 243 5.04 -16.03 18.88
C LEU A 243 4.22 -15.76 17.61
N SER A 244 2.90 -15.81 17.66
CA SER A 244 2.03 -15.47 16.52
C SER A 244 1.90 -13.95 16.27
N VAL A 245 2.49 -13.15 17.14
CA VAL A 245 2.24 -11.72 17.25
C VAL A 245 3.26 -10.87 16.49
N MET A 246 4.44 -11.40 16.14
CA MET A 246 5.56 -10.61 15.59
C MET A 246 5.58 -10.49 14.04
N GLN A 247 4.47 -10.71 13.33
CA GLN A 247 4.48 -10.96 11.88
C GLN A 247 3.59 -10.01 11.07
N ASN A 248 3.50 -8.73 11.47
CA ASN A 248 2.47 -7.86 10.93
C ASN A 248 3.07 -6.56 10.41
N THR A 249 2.50 -6.03 9.36
CA THR A 249 2.87 -4.72 8.81
C THR A 249 1.88 -4.33 7.72
N THR A 250 1.40 -3.11 7.74
CA THR A 250 0.71 -2.52 6.59
C THR A 250 1.58 -1.41 6.01
N LEU A 251 1.90 -1.55 4.73
CA LEU A 251 2.69 -0.55 4.00
C LEU A 251 1.80 0.19 3.01
N ALA A 252 2.05 1.48 2.84
CA ALA A 252 1.38 2.24 1.79
C ALA A 252 2.33 3.23 1.10
N VAL A 253 2.04 3.48 -0.18
CA VAL A 253 2.52 4.63 -0.92
C VAL A 253 1.32 5.45 -1.33
N VAL A 254 1.32 6.72 -0.95
CA VAL A 254 0.38 7.74 -1.44
C VAL A 254 1.13 8.60 -2.44
N ALA A 255 0.54 8.88 -3.59
CA ALA A 255 1.10 9.79 -4.58
C ALA A 255 0.10 10.89 -4.94
N THR A 256 0.61 12.07 -5.30
CA THR A 256 -0.21 13.18 -5.81
C THR A 256 0.58 14.00 -6.84
N ASP A 257 -0.13 14.59 -7.79
CA ASP A 257 0.40 15.60 -8.72
C ASP A 257 0.33 17.04 -8.16
N ALA A 258 -0.04 17.19 -6.87
CA ALA A 258 0.10 18.46 -6.15
C ALA A 258 1.57 18.73 -5.81
N ALA A 259 1.96 20.01 -5.83
CA ALA A 259 3.27 20.46 -5.36
C ALA A 259 3.30 20.45 -3.83
N LEU A 260 4.20 19.65 -3.24
CA LEU A 260 4.41 19.57 -1.80
C LEU A 260 5.90 19.76 -1.47
N THR A 261 6.19 20.41 -0.36
CA THR A 261 7.51 20.34 0.27
C THR A 261 7.69 19.02 1.02
N LYS A 262 8.90 18.63 1.40
CA LYS A 262 9.16 17.43 2.22
C LYS A 262 8.34 17.43 3.52
N ALA A 263 8.27 18.58 4.20
CA ALA A 263 7.47 18.72 5.43
C ALA A 263 5.98 18.48 5.18
N GLN A 264 5.45 18.97 4.07
CA GLN A 264 4.06 18.76 3.66
C GLN A 264 3.82 17.31 3.24
N ALA A 265 4.74 16.70 2.49
CA ALA A 265 4.66 15.27 2.12
C ALA A 265 4.65 14.38 3.38
N ARG A 266 5.53 14.64 4.36
CA ARG A 266 5.51 13.96 5.65
C ARG A 266 4.17 14.14 6.38
N LYS A 267 3.59 15.35 6.35
CA LYS A 267 2.27 15.61 6.95
C LYS A 267 1.16 14.82 6.25
N VAL A 268 1.20 14.72 4.93
CA VAL A 268 0.25 13.90 4.15
C VAL A 268 0.41 12.41 4.51
N ALA A 269 1.64 11.90 4.62
CA ALA A 269 1.89 10.52 5.06
C ALA A 269 1.29 10.26 6.46
N ALA A 270 1.49 11.19 7.40
CA ALA A 270 0.93 11.12 8.75
C ALA A 270 -0.62 11.11 8.75
N MET A 271 -1.26 11.94 7.94
CA MET A 271 -2.72 11.96 7.81
C MET A 271 -3.26 10.69 7.12
N ALA A 272 -2.53 10.13 6.17
CA ALA A 272 -2.93 8.92 5.44
C ALA A 272 -3.08 7.69 6.36
N HIS A 273 -2.37 7.63 7.51
CA HIS A 273 -2.54 6.59 8.52
C HIS A 273 -3.97 6.53 9.09
N ASP A 274 -4.69 7.65 9.10
CA ASP A 274 -6.09 7.66 9.52
C ASP A 274 -6.96 6.80 8.58
N GLY A 275 -6.54 6.61 7.33
CA GLY A 275 -7.17 5.68 6.40
C GLY A 275 -6.98 4.22 6.80
N LEU A 276 -5.79 3.85 7.23
CA LEU A 276 -5.52 2.52 7.80
C LEU A 276 -6.36 2.30 9.06
N ALA A 277 -6.38 3.28 9.99
CA ALA A 277 -7.11 3.17 11.25
C ALA A 277 -8.64 3.07 11.07
N ARG A 278 -9.20 3.59 9.97
CA ARG A 278 -10.61 3.44 9.62
C ARG A 278 -10.97 2.06 9.06
N ALA A 279 -10.02 1.40 8.38
CA ALA A 279 -10.27 0.19 7.60
C ALA A 279 -9.62 -1.08 8.19
N ILE A 280 -8.78 -0.97 9.23
CA ILE A 280 -8.11 -2.11 9.89
C ILE A 280 -8.28 -1.97 11.40
N LYS A 281 -8.71 -3.04 12.08
CA LYS A 281 -8.94 -3.06 13.54
C LYS A 281 -8.42 -4.33 14.20
N PRO A 282 -7.51 -4.21 15.20
CA PRO A 282 -6.71 -3.03 15.53
C PRO A 282 -5.59 -2.80 14.51
N ILE A 283 -4.95 -1.62 14.57
CA ILE A 283 -3.80 -1.23 13.74
C ILE A 283 -2.78 -0.48 14.60
N HIS A 284 -1.55 -0.35 14.13
CA HIS A 284 -0.44 0.33 14.81
C HIS A 284 -0.13 -0.28 16.18
N THR A 285 -0.23 -1.60 16.29
CA THR A 285 0.07 -2.32 17.52
C THR A 285 1.58 -2.44 17.72
N MET A 286 2.00 -2.96 18.88
CA MET A 286 3.41 -3.26 19.17
C MET A 286 4.03 -4.30 18.21
N PHE A 287 3.21 -4.95 17.42
CA PHE A 287 3.57 -6.04 16.51
C PHE A 287 3.55 -5.63 15.04
N ASP A 288 3.09 -4.42 14.74
CA ASP A 288 3.01 -3.89 13.38
C ASP A 288 4.24 -3.04 13.03
N GLY A 289 4.65 -3.05 11.78
CA GLY A 289 5.71 -2.19 11.22
C GLY A 289 5.17 -1.12 10.28
N ASP A 290 3.94 -0.65 10.51
CA ASP A 290 3.17 0.19 9.59
C ASP A 290 3.91 1.45 9.17
N THR A 291 4.05 1.62 7.86
CA THR A 291 4.82 2.70 7.24
C THR A 291 4.07 3.23 6.02
N ILE A 292 3.94 4.55 5.93
CA ILE A 292 3.37 5.23 4.76
C ILE A 292 4.38 6.21 4.17
N PHE A 293 4.65 6.08 2.87
CA PHE A 293 5.37 7.06 2.07
C PHE A 293 4.38 7.95 1.33
N ALA A 294 4.66 9.25 1.24
CA ALA A 294 3.90 10.18 0.41
C ALA A 294 4.81 10.80 -0.64
N LEU A 295 4.37 10.82 -1.90
CA LEU A 295 5.10 11.26 -3.08
C LEU A 295 4.36 12.43 -3.74
N SER A 296 5.10 13.49 -4.08
CA SER A 296 4.61 14.62 -4.86
C SER A 296 5.36 14.65 -6.20
N THR A 297 4.64 14.37 -7.30
CA THR A 297 5.23 14.24 -8.64
C THR A 297 5.01 15.47 -9.52
N GLY A 298 4.07 16.36 -9.15
CA GLY A 298 3.65 17.47 -9.98
C GLY A 298 3.93 18.84 -9.36
N ASP A 299 3.31 19.84 -9.98
CA ASP A 299 3.46 21.28 -9.67
C ASP A 299 2.12 21.97 -9.36
N ARG A 300 1.00 21.21 -9.36
CA ARG A 300 -0.33 21.76 -9.12
C ARG A 300 -0.46 22.29 -7.69
N GLN A 301 -1.02 23.49 -7.56
CA GLN A 301 -1.25 24.06 -6.25
C GLN A 301 -2.48 23.43 -5.58
N ALA A 302 -2.31 22.96 -4.34
CA ALA A 302 -3.41 22.42 -3.54
C ALA A 302 -3.15 22.64 -2.05
N ASP A 303 -4.23 22.71 -1.28
CA ASP A 303 -4.13 22.78 0.18
C ASP A 303 -3.73 21.41 0.77
N VAL A 304 -2.74 21.43 1.65
CA VAL A 304 -2.19 20.21 2.29
C VAL A 304 -3.23 19.46 3.10
N THR A 305 -4.14 20.19 3.78
CA THR A 305 -5.22 19.57 4.56
C THR A 305 -6.15 18.76 3.64
N THR A 306 -6.51 19.34 2.50
CA THR A 306 -7.33 18.67 1.48
C THR A 306 -6.63 17.42 0.94
N ILE A 307 -5.35 17.53 0.55
CA ILE A 307 -4.58 16.37 0.05
C ILE A 307 -4.48 15.28 1.12
N GLY A 308 -4.17 15.62 2.37
CA GLY A 308 -4.07 14.65 3.47
C GLY A 308 -5.40 13.97 3.80
N ALA A 309 -6.52 14.70 3.81
CA ALA A 309 -7.84 14.12 4.03
C ALA A 309 -8.24 13.15 2.89
N VAL A 310 -7.96 13.52 1.63
CA VAL A 310 -8.22 12.65 0.48
C VAL A 310 -7.27 11.45 0.47
N ALA A 311 -6.01 11.61 0.87
CA ALA A 311 -5.06 10.52 1.02
C ALA A 311 -5.57 9.45 2.02
N ALA A 312 -6.08 9.88 3.19
CA ALA A 312 -6.68 8.98 4.16
C ALA A 312 -7.88 8.22 3.59
N GLU A 313 -8.77 8.89 2.86
CA GLU A 313 -9.92 8.25 2.19
C GLU A 313 -9.46 7.25 1.12
N THR A 314 -8.46 7.63 0.30
CA THR A 314 -7.94 6.79 -0.78
C THR A 314 -7.26 5.54 -0.23
N VAL A 315 -6.47 5.66 0.85
CA VAL A 315 -5.88 4.53 1.58
C VAL A 315 -6.96 3.60 2.13
N ALA A 316 -8.00 4.12 2.78
CA ALA A 316 -9.10 3.29 3.29
C ALA A 316 -9.79 2.51 2.17
N ARG A 317 -10.03 3.13 1.01
CA ARG A 317 -10.61 2.44 -0.18
C ARG A 317 -9.71 1.34 -0.71
N ALA A 318 -8.39 1.58 -0.77
CA ALA A 318 -7.42 0.57 -1.20
C ALA A 318 -7.42 -0.64 -0.26
N VAL A 319 -7.46 -0.44 1.06
CA VAL A 319 -7.57 -1.51 2.07
C VAL A 319 -8.87 -2.30 1.91
N VAL A 320 -10.02 -1.62 1.75
CA VAL A 320 -11.33 -2.26 1.53
C VAL A 320 -11.32 -3.15 0.29
N ARG A 321 -10.61 -2.76 -0.78
CA ARG A 321 -10.47 -3.61 -1.98
C ARG A 321 -9.76 -4.92 -1.66
N VAL A 322 -8.68 -4.89 -0.88
CA VAL A 322 -8.00 -6.13 -0.42
C VAL A 322 -8.99 -7.03 0.32
N GLY A 323 -9.76 -6.49 1.27
CA GLY A 323 -10.75 -7.25 2.02
C GLY A 323 -11.84 -7.90 1.14
N ARG A 324 -12.26 -7.20 0.08
CA ARG A 324 -13.25 -7.74 -0.89
C ARG A 324 -12.67 -8.85 -1.75
N MET A 325 -11.42 -8.73 -2.20
CA MET A 325 -10.72 -9.79 -2.94
C MET A 325 -10.48 -11.03 -2.08
N SER A 326 -10.10 -10.85 -0.80
CA SER A 326 -9.91 -11.95 0.16
C SER A 326 -11.17 -12.77 0.41
N ARG A 327 -12.37 -12.19 0.27
CA ARG A 327 -13.66 -12.89 0.41
C ARG A 327 -14.03 -13.75 -0.81
N ALA A 328 -13.51 -13.39 -1.97
CA ALA A 328 -13.89 -14.03 -3.24
C ALA A 328 -13.06 -15.27 -3.56
N GLY A 329 -11.94 -15.50 -2.90
CA GLY A 329 -11.06 -16.67 -3.00
C GLY A 329 -11.09 -17.51 -1.73
#